data_b6d2b476908bf654c0377d9a0d4f8f2c
#
_entry.id   b6d2b476908bf654c0377d9a0d4f8f2c
#
_cell.length_a   1.000
_cell.length_b   1.000
_cell.length_c   1.000
_cell.angle_alpha   90.00
_cell.angle_beta   90.00
_cell.angle_gamma   90.00
#
_symmetry.space_group_name_H-M   'P 1'
#
loop_
_entity.id
_entity.type
_entity.pdbx_description
1 polymer ?
#
loop_
_entity_poly.entity_id
_entity_poly.type
_entity_poly.pdbx_seq_one_letter_code
_entity_poly.pdbx_strand_id
1 'polypeptide(L)'
;ALELLRTYDTSDWDKNLRAYLASVGTLKQRYAQERKMTRIPITIEGDEKTLSPGSHNVLISKIVSEFAERFTPAGRLLYVGDTDEKFAHFNEASLTALGVTVDAHGKMPDVIVHFTEKNWLVLIEAVTSHGPINPKRKTELENLFRSSTVPLVMVTAFLSRKTMAEYLSDISWETDVWVAEDATHLVHFNGEHLLQAYCKNENICESQ
;
A
#
# COMPACT_ATOMS: atom_id res chain seq x y z
N ALA A 1 21.68 -19.98 -22.88
CA ALA A 1 20.91 -21.23 -22.85
C ALA A 1 20.90 -21.94 -24.22
N LEU A 2 20.50 -21.26 -25.32
CA LEU A 2 20.42 -21.88 -26.65
C LEU A 2 21.80 -22.38 -27.17
N GLU A 3 22.90 -21.66 -26.93
CA GLU A 3 24.24 -22.11 -27.28
C GLU A 3 24.67 -23.33 -26.48
N LEU A 4 24.32 -23.41 -25.20
CA LEU A 4 24.57 -24.58 -24.38
C LEU A 4 23.84 -25.80 -24.93
N LEU A 5 22.59 -25.68 -25.32
CA LEU A 5 21.80 -26.77 -25.89
C LEU A 5 22.40 -27.34 -27.22
N ARG A 6 23.12 -26.51 -27.99
CA ARG A 6 23.82 -26.94 -29.22
C ARG A 6 24.98 -27.88 -28.94
N THR A 7 25.52 -27.88 -27.71
CA THR A 7 26.62 -28.74 -27.31
C THR A 7 26.14 -29.99 -26.56
N TYR A 8 24.83 -30.21 -26.48
CA TYR A 8 24.23 -31.38 -25.83
C TYR A 8 24.74 -32.66 -26.54
N ASP A 9 25.16 -33.65 -25.75
CA ASP A 9 25.71 -34.91 -26.20
C ASP A 9 27.05 -34.84 -27.00
N THR A 10 27.78 -33.72 -26.84
CA THR A 10 29.14 -33.57 -27.33
C THR A 10 30.16 -33.64 -26.20
N SER A 11 31.46 -33.84 -26.54
CA SER A 11 32.58 -33.83 -25.58
C SER A 11 32.69 -32.50 -24.79
N ASP A 12 32.14 -31.41 -25.30
CA ASP A 12 32.22 -30.10 -24.71
C ASP A 12 31.04 -29.79 -23.77
N TRP A 13 30.04 -30.64 -23.68
CA TRP A 13 28.85 -30.46 -22.89
C TRP A 13 29.13 -30.13 -21.42
N ASP A 14 29.92 -30.98 -20.75
CA ASP A 14 30.21 -30.78 -19.31
C ASP A 14 30.99 -29.51 -19.01
N LYS A 15 31.87 -29.12 -19.91
CA LYS A 15 32.62 -27.85 -19.79
C LYS A 15 31.70 -26.65 -19.95
N ASN A 16 30.86 -26.66 -20.98
CA ASN A 16 29.95 -25.59 -21.29
C ASN A 16 28.82 -25.48 -20.26
N LEU A 17 28.34 -26.60 -19.72
CA LEU A 17 27.37 -26.65 -18.64
C LEU A 17 27.93 -26.00 -17.36
N ARG A 18 29.17 -26.35 -16.97
CA ARG A 18 29.81 -25.73 -15.80
C ARG A 18 30.01 -24.22 -15.98
N ALA A 19 30.44 -23.76 -17.15
CA ALA A 19 30.57 -22.35 -17.45
C ALA A 19 29.22 -21.61 -17.42
N TYR A 20 28.16 -22.22 -17.95
CA TYR A 20 26.81 -21.69 -17.90
C TYR A 20 26.29 -21.58 -16.45
N LEU A 21 26.44 -22.62 -15.65
CA LEU A 21 26.00 -22.61 -14.24
C LEU A 21 26.75 -21.55 -13.42
N ALA A 22 28.04 -21.36 -13.67
CA ALA A 22 28.81 -20.26 -13.06
C ALA A 22 28.28 -18.87 -13.48
N SER A 23 27.92 -18.70 -14.77
CA SER A 23 27.36 -17.45 -15.28
C SER A 23 25.96 -17.14 -14.71
N VAL A 24 25.12 -18.15 -14.51
CA VAL A 24 23.80 -18.01 -13.89
C VAL A 24 23.93 -17.61 -12.41
N GLY A 25 24.91 -18.13 -11.69
CA GLY A 25 25.22 -17.69 -10.32
C GLY A 25 25.59 -16.21 -10.25
N THR A 26 26.44 -15.74 -11.15
CA THR A 26 26.82 -14.31 -11.26
C THR A 26 25.64 -13.41 -11.67
N LEU A 27 24.76 -13.86 -12.54
CA LEU A 27 23.54 -13.14 -12.92
C LEU A 27 22.58 -12.98 -11.75
N LYS A 28 22.36 -14.04 -10.96
CA LYS A 28 21.56 -13.94 -9.72
C LYS A 28 22.15 -12.94 -8.74
N GLN A 29 23.47 -12.91 -8.58
CA GLN A 29 24.13 -11.94 -7.71
C GLN A 29 23.99 -10.51 -8.25
N ARG A 30 24.10 -10.29 -9.57
CA ARG A 30 23.87 -8.98 -10.20
C ARG A 30 22.44 -8.51 -10.01
N TYR A 31 21.45 -9.35 -10.28
CA TYR A 31 20.04 -9.02 -10.03
C TYR A 31 19.75 -8.74 -8.55
N ALA A 32 20.38 -9.46 -7.62
CA ALA A 32 20.25 -9.19 -6.19
C ALA A 32 20.87 -7.83 -5.80
N GLN A 33 21.99 -7.44 -6.41
CA GLN A 33 22.59 -6.11 -6.22
C GLN A 33 21.75 -5.00 -6.85
N GLU A 34 21.26 -5.18 -8.09
CA GLU A 34 20.37 -4.22 -8.76
C GLU A 34 19.08 -4.00 -7.93
N ARG A 35 18.48 -5.07 -7.40
CA ARG A 35 17.34 -4.97 -6.48
C ARG A 35 17.66 -4.19 -5.19
N LYS A 36 18.85 -4.35 -4.63
CA LYS A 36 19.27 -3.55 -3.47
C LYS A 36 19.45 -2.07 -3.80
N MET A 37 19.94 -1.75 -5.00
CA MET A 37 20.16 -0.36 -5.45
C MET A 37 18.86 0.38 -5.84
N THR A 38 17.77 -0.36 -6.07
CA THR A 38 16.46 0.20 -6.46
C THR A 38 15.45 0.21 -5.31
N ARG A 39 15.87 -0.07 -4.08
CA ARG A 39 15.00 0.02 -2.91
C ARG A 39 14.46 1.44 -2.73
N ILE A 40 13.22 1.52 -2.29
CA ILE A 40 12.50 2.79 -2.15
C ILE A 40 12.68 3.28 -0.72
N PRO A 41 13.29 4.47 -0.51
CA PRO A 41 13.44 5.03 0.83
C PRO A 41 12.08 5.43 1.40
N ILE A 42 11.91 5.25 2.71
CA ILE A 42 10.74 5.65 3.47
C ILE A 42 11.17 6.02 4.90
N THR A 43 10.56 7.07 5.45
CA THR A 43 10.77 7.45 6.85
C THR A 43 9.53 7.09 7.65
N ILE A 44 9.69 6.31 8.71
CA ILE A 44 8.60 5.90 9.59
C ILE A 44 8.95 6.28 11.03
N GLU A 45 8.18 7.16 11.64
CA GLU A 45 8.40 7.68 13.01
C GLU A 45 9.83 8.21 13.25
N GLY A 46 10.46 8.78 12.22
CA GLY A 46 11.82 9.30 12.25
C GLY A 46 12.91 8.30 11.88
N ASP A 47 12.60 7.02 11.76
CA ASP A 47 13.53 5.99 11.33
C ASP A 47 13.56 5.87 9.79
N GLU A 48 14.76 5.93 9.21
CA GLU A 48 14.96 5.67 7.79
C GLU A 48 14.90 4.16 7.52
N LYS A 49 13.99 3.76 6.64
CA LYS A 49 13.81 2.39 6.18
C LYS A 49 13.78 2.33 4.65
N THR A 50 13.73 1.13 4.10
CA THR A 50 13.61 0.94 2.65
C THR A 50 12.59 -0.14 2.35
N LEU A 51 11.73 0.13 1.36
CA LEU A 51 10.82 -0.85 0.78
C LEU A 51 11.46 -1.57 -0.40
N SER A 52 10.95 -2.73 -0.72
CA SER A 52 11.32 -3.49 -1.92
C SER A 52 10.98 -2.71 -3.19
N PRO A 53 11.68 -2.94 -4.33
CA PRO A 53 11.40 -2.25 -5.58
C PRO A 53 10.00 -2.58 -6.13
N GLY A 54 9.36 -1.61 -6.76
CA GLY A 54 8.10 -1.81 -7.48
C GLY A 54 7.13 -0.64 -7.35
N SER A 55 6.23 -0.52 -8.33
CA SER A 55 5.23 0.57 -8.36
C SER A 55 4.30 0.56 -7.15
N HIS A 56 3.99 -0.61 -6.62
CA HIS A 56 3.18 -0.76 -5.42
C HIS A 56 3.85 -0.10 -4.21
N ASN A 57 5.12 -0.40 -3.97
CA ASN A 57 5.89 0.18 -2.88
C ASN A 57 6.21 1.68 -3.10
N VAL A 58 6.29 2.14 -4.36
CA VAL A 58 6.31 3.58 -4.67
C VAL A 58 5.03 4.25 -4.18
N LEU A 59 3.88 3.63 -4.40
CA LEU A 59 2.60 4.15 -3.91
C LEU A 59 2.54 4.12 -2.37
N ILE A 60 2.99 3.04 -1.73
CA ILE A 60 3.09 2.96 -0.26
C ILE A 60 3.98 4.09 0.30
N SER A 61 5.15 4.33 -0.31
CA SER A 61 6.04 5.44 0.09
C SER A 61 5.32 6.79 0.00
N LYS A 62 4.55 7.04 -1.06
CA LYS A 62 3.76 8.27 -1.22
C LYS A 62 2.59 8.36 -0.22
N ILE A 63 1.94 7.25 0.12
CA ILE A 63 0.92 7.22 1.16
C ILE A 63 1.52 7.70 2.49
N VAL A 64 2.71 7.22 2.85
CA VAL A 64 3.36 7.59 4.11
C VAL A 64 3.86 9.03 4.09
N SER A 65 4.48 9.50 2.99
CA SER A 65 5.12 10.82 2.94
C SER A 65 4.18 11.97 2.51
N GLU A 66 3.09 11.68 1.79
CA GLU A 66 2.21 12.72 1.24
C GLU A 66 0.79 12.65 1.83
N PHE A 67 0.16 11.45 1.81
CA PHE A 67 -1.18 11.27 2.35
C PHE A 67 -1.20 11.40 3.87
N ALA A 68 -0.35 10.64 4.58
CA ALA A 68 -0.39 10.61 6.04
C ALA A 68 -0.06 11.98 6.65
N GLU A 69 0.92 12.70 6.11
CA GLU A 69 1.27 14.04 6.60
C GLU A 69 0.13 15.04 6.43
N ARG A 70 -0.65 14.94 5.34
CA ARG A 70 -1.71 15.88 5.02
C ARG A 70 -3.05 15.56 5.68
N PHE A 71 -3.49 14.31 5.61
CA PHE A 71 -4.85 13.91 5.99
C PHE A 71 -4.93 13.27 7.38
N THR A 72 -3.78 12.83 7.91
CA THR A 72 -3.67 12.31 9.27
C THR A 72 -2.48 12.96 10.01
N PRO A 73 -2.44 14.32 10.10
CA PRO A 73 -1.31 15.01 10.73
C PRO A 73 -1.08 14.50 12.15
N ALA A 74 0.18 14.31 12.52
CA ALA A 74 0.60 13.69 13.78
C ALA A 74 0.02 12.27 14.03
N GLY A 75 -0.52 11.64 12.99
CA GLY A 75 -0.96 10.25 13.05
C GLY A 75 0.20 9.28 13.23
N ARG A 76 -0.05 8.18 13.92
CA ARG A 76 0.95 7.14 14.15
C ARG A 76 0.79 6.03 13.12
N LEU A 77 1.86 5.71 12.42
CA LEU A 77 1.90 4.56 11.51
C LEU A 77 1.94 3.27 12.34
N LEU A 78 0.93 2.42 12.20
CA LEU A 78 0.83 1.16 12.93
C LEU A 78 1.25 -0.04 12.07
N TYR A 79 1.05 0.06 10.76
CA TYR A 79 1.45 -0.99 9.83
C TYR A 79 1.83 -0.37 8.47
N VAL A 80 2.89 -0.87 7.88
CA VAL A 80 3.31 -0.57 6.51
C VAL A 80 3.74 -1.88 5.86
N GLY A 81 2.99 -2.33 4.85
CA GLY A 81 3.28 -3.52 4.07
C GLY A 81 4.50 -3.36 3.16
N ASP A 82 4.99 -4.48 2.66
CA ASP A 82 6.05 -4.54 1.64
C ASP A 82 5.78 -5.75 0.72
N THR A 83 6.09 -5.63 -0.56
CA THR A 83 5.78 -6.67 -1.56
C THR A 83 6.64 -7.92 -1.45
N ASP A 84 7.91 -7.79 -1.08
CA ASP A 84 8.84 -8.92 -0.97
C ASP A 84 9.01 -9.37 0.50
N GLU A 85 8.93 -8.42 1.45
CA GLU A 85 8.93 -8.65 2.88
C GLU A 85 7.49 -8.51 3.39
N LYS A 86 7.07 -9.28 4.36
CA LYS A 86 5.68 -9.24 4.83
C LYS A 86 5.23 -7.82 5.24
N PHE A 87 6.14 -7.06 5.85
CA PHE A 87 5.94 -5.66 6.25
C PHE A 87 7.28 -4.96 6.49
N ALA A 88 7.31 -3.65 6.28
CA ALA A 88 8.42 -2.77 6.64
C ALA A 88 8.30 -2.22 8.07
N HIS A 89 7.05 -2.11 8.56
CA HIS A 89 6.75 -1.65 9.92
C HIS A 89 5.50 -2.34 10.45
N PHE A 90 5.54 -2.73 11.75
CA PHE A 90 4.41 -3.34 12.43
C PHE A 90 4.45 -3.03 13.93
N ASN A 91 3.50 -2.24 14.40
CA ASN A 91 3.32 -1.90 15.80
C ASN A 91 2.13 -2.69 16.39
N GLU A 92 2.37 -3.97 16.67
CA GLU A 92 1.38 -4.90 17.19
C GLU A 92 0.81 -4.43 18.54
N ALA A 93 1.66 -3.90 19.42
CA ALA A 93 1.24 -3.43 20.75
C ALA A 93 0.20 -2.30 20.65
N SER A 94 0.41 -1.34 19.73
CA SER A 94 -0.56 -0.25 19.52
C SER A 94 -1.86 -0.73 18.89
N LEU A 95 -1.82 -1.68 17.95
CA LEU A 95 -3.04 -2.29 17.39
C LEU A 95 -3.82 -3.05 18.45
N THR A 96 -3.14 -3.84 19.28
CA THR A 96 -3.76 -4.56 20.41
C THR A 96 -4.41 -3.60 21.41
N ALA A 97 -3.75 -2.47 21.72
CA ALA A 97 -4.31 -1.44 22.60
C ALA A 97 -5.59 -0.80 22.03
N LEU A 98 -5.75 -0.78 20.70
CA LEU A 98 -6.96 -0.34 20.00
C LEU A 98 -8.00 -1.48 19.83
N GLY A 99 -7.80 -2.63 20.47
CA GLY A 99 -8.69 -3.77 20.42
C GLY A 99 -8.51 -4.66 19.18
N VAL A 100 -7.53 -4.38 18.33
CA VAL A 100 -7.29 -5.15 17.10
C VAL A 100 -6.26 -6.26 17.35
N THR A 101 -6.71 -7.51 17.26
CA THR A 101 -5.83 -8.68 17.24
C THR A 101 -5.65 -9.14 15.81
N VAL A 102 -4.41 -9.12 15.35
CA VAL A 102 -4.06 -9.54 13.99
C VAL A 102 -3.93 -11.05 13.94
N ASP A 103 -4.88 -11.73 13.31
CA ASP A 103 -4.73 -13.15 12.99
C ASP A 103 -3.62 -13.35 11.96
N ALA A 104 -2.80 -14.39 12.17
CA ALA A 104 -1.67 -14.72 11.27
C ALA A 104 -2.10 -14.96 9.80
N HIS A 105 -3.38 -15.18 9.55
CA HIS A 105 -3.99 -15.43 8.24
C HIS A 105 -4.84 -14.27 7.70
N GLY A 106 -5.03 -13.19 8.48
CA GLY A 106 -5.78 -12.02 8.03
C GLY A 106 -4.99 -11.24 6.96
N LYS A 107 -5.65 -10.94 5.85
CA LYS A 107 -5.05 -10.07 4.81
C LYS A 107 -5.11 -8.62 5.30
N MET A 108 -3.99 -8.13 5.82
CA MET A 108 -3.85 -6.74 6.28
C MET A 108 -4.00 -5.76 5.12
N PRO A 109 -4.49 -4.53 5.36
CA PRO A 109 -4.35 -3.44 4.40
C PRO A 109 -2.88 -3.05 4.23
N ASP A 110 -2.55 -2.33 3.16
CA ASP A 110 -1.16 -1.97 2.85
C ASP A 110 -0.56 -0.98 3.86
N VAL A 111 -1.37 -0.04 4.35
CA VAL A 111 -0.96 0.91 5.39
C VAL A 111 -2.06 1.10 6.41
N ILE A 112 -1.70 1.19 7.69
CA ILE A 112 -2.61 1.51 8.80
C ILE A 112 -2.05 2.70 9.56
N VAL A 113 -2.89 3.72 9.73
CA VAL A 113 -2.57 4.92 10.50
C VAL A 113 -3.58 5.09 11.64
N HIS A 114 -3.12 5.27 12.86
CA HIS A 114 -3.96 5.77 13.95
C HIS A 114 -3.92 7.30 13.93
N PHE A 115 -4.99 7.92 13.42
CA PHE A 115 -5.16 9.37 13.46
C PHE A 115 -5.63 9.79 14.84
N THR A 116 -4.69 10.15 15.70
CA THR A 116 -4.90 10.35 17.13
C THR A 116 -5.82 11.53 17.43
N GLU A 117 -5.77 12.61 16.65
CA GLU A 117 -6.60 13.80 16.84
C GLU A 117 -8.10 13.49 16.70
N LYS A 118 -8.48 12.67 15.73
CA LYS A 118 -9.86 12.23 15.50
C LYS A 118 -10.19 10.91 16.19
N ASN A 119 -9.17 10.24 16.72
CA ASN A 119 -9.26 8.88 17.26
C ASN A 119 -9.84 7.89 16.24
N TRP A 120 -9.32 7.91 15.00
CA TRP A 120 -9.72 7.02 13.91
C TRP A 120 -8.60 6.06 13.52
N LEU A 121 -8.98 4.88 13.10
CA LEU A 121 -8.07 3.93 12.47
C LEU A 121 -8.27 4.02 10.95
N VAL A 122 -7.27 4.56 10.25
CA VAL A 122 -7.31 4.75 8.79
C VAL A 122 -6.63 3.56 8.12
N LEU A 123 -7.41 2.80 7.35
CA LEU A 123 -7.02 1.61 6.62
C LEU A 123 -6.85 1.98 5.14
N ILE A 124 -5.65 1.79 4.58
CA ILE A 124 -5.33 2.25 3.24
C ILE A 124 -4.89 1.09 2.37
N GLU A 125 -5.54 0.90 1.22
CA GLU A 125 -5.17 -0.06 0.17
C GLU A 125 -4.50 0.66 -0.99
N ALA A 126 -3.31 0.23 -1.36
CA ALA A 126 -2.56 0.74 -2.50
C ALA A 126 -2.88 -0.07 -3.76
N VAL A 127 -3.45 0.56 -4.77
CA VAL A 127 -3.89 -0.12 -6.00
C VAL A 127 -2.93 0.14 -7.14
N THR A 128 -2.28 -0.94 -7.61
CA THR A 128 -1.44 -0.93 -8.81
C THR A 128 -1.77 -2.08 -9.76
N SER A 129 -2.06 -3.26 -9.24
CA SER A 129 -2.38 -4.47 -10.02
C SER A 129 -3.52 -5.28 -9.43
N HIS A 130 -3.89 -5.02 -8.18
CA HIS A 130 -5.05 -5.62 -7.51
C HIS A 130 -6.15 -4.56 -7.39
N GLY A 131 -7.39 -5.00 -7.15
CA GLY A 131 -8.55 -4.11 -7.10
C GLY A 131 -8.58 -3.21 -5.85
N PRO A 132 -9.45 -2.18 -5.88
CA PRO A 132 -9.67 -1.24 -4.79
C PRO A 132 -10.42 -1.89 -3.62
N ILE A 133 -10.72 -1.08 -2.60
CA ILE A 133 -11.70 -1.47 -1.56
C ILE A 133 -13.08 -1.56 -2.22
N ASN A 134 -13.37 -2.72 -2.77
CA ASN A 134 -14.69 -3.07 -3.29
C ASN A 134 -15.59 -3.58 -2.14
N PRO A 135 -16.90 -3.83 -2.36
CA PRO A 135 -17.83 -4.26 -1.31
C PRO A 135 -17.37 -5.53 -0.57
N LYS A 136 -16.75 -6.47 -1.26
CA LYS A 136 -16.18 -7.67 -0.64
C LYS A 136 -15.01 -7.32 0.28
N ARG A 137 -14.06 -6.52 -0.23
CA ARG A 137 -12.88 -6.11 0.55
C ARG A 137 -13.26 -5.24 1.74
N LYS A 138 -14.24 -4.34 1.59
CA LYS A 138 -14.81 -3.55 2.69
C LYS A 138 -15.28 -4.48 3.80
N THR A 139 -16.13 -5.48 3.50
CA THR A 139 -16.61 -6.46 4.47
C THR A 139 -15.47 -7.28 5.11
N GLU A 140 -14.45 -7.66 4.35
CA GLU A 140 -13.27 -8.35 4.88
C GLU A 140 -12.52 -7.49 5.91
N LEU A 141 -12.33 -6.20 5.61
CA LEU A 141 -11.68 -5.24 6.52
C LEU A 141 -12.55 -4.99 7.77
N GLU A 142 -13.85 -4.78 7.61
CA GLU A 142 -14.78 -4.61 8.74
C GLU A 142 -14.73 -5.83 9.68
N ASN A 143 -14.68 -7.05 9.13
CA ASN A 143 -14.57 -8.27 9.93
C ASN A 143 -13.21 -8.39 10.61
N LEU A 144 -12.12 -8.06 9.90
CA LEU A 144 -10.76 -8.13 10.45
C LEU A 144 -10.58 -7.14 11.62
N PHE A 145 -11.17 -5.95 11.51
CA PHE A 145 -11.08 -4.88 12.50
C PHE A 145 -12.32 -4.74 13.37
N ARG A 146 -13.23 -5.73 13.40
CA ARG A 146 -14.49 -5.70 14.15
C ARG A 146 -14.35 -5.45 15.65
N SER A 147 -13.19 -5.80 16.22
CA SER A 147 -12.88 -5.59 17.64
C SER A 147 -12.26 -4.23 17.94
N SER A 148 -12.05 -3.39 16.91
CA SER A 148 -11.51 -2.05 17.08
C SER A 148 -12.37 -1.22 18.02
N THR A 149 -11.74 -0.55 18.97
CA THR A 149 -12.41 0.37 19.91
C THR A 149 -12.58 1.77 19.33
N VAL A 150 -12.08 2.00 18.10
CA VAL A 150 -12.14 3.29 17.41
C VAL A 150 -12.76 3.13 16.02
N PRO A 151 -13.43 4.17 15.48
CA PRO A 151 -14.00 4.13 14.14
C PRO A 151 -12.96 3.84 13.05
N LEU A 152 -13.42 3.14 12.01
CA LEU A 152 -12.60 2.81 10.84
C LEU A 152 -12.87 3.82 9.72
N VAL A 153 -11.80 4.28 9.07
CA VAL A 153 -11.84 5.04 7.82
C VAL A 153 -11.13 4.23 6.77
N MET A 154 -11.75 4.01 5.63
CA MET A 154 -11.21 3.18 4.56
C MET A 154 -10.84 4.02 3.35
N VAL A 155 -9.60 3.90 2.88
CA VAL A 155 -9.07 4.69 1.77
C VAL A 155 -8.48 3.78 0.72
N THR A 156 -8.85 3.99 -0.54
CA THR A 156 -8.19 3.40 -1.69
C THR A 156 -7.22 4.42 -2.29
N ALA A 157 -5.95 4.06 -2.44
CA ALA A 157 -4.92 4.92 -3.00
C ALA A 157 -4.52 4.47 -4.41
N PHE A 158 -4.34 5.43 -5.32
CA PHE A 158 -3.88 5.23 -6.69
C PHE A 158 -2.68 6.11 -7.01
N LEU A 159 -1.80 5.69 -7.93
CA LEU A 159 -0.73 6.53 -8.43
C LEU A 159 -1.26 7.66 -9.33
N SER A 160 -2.27 7.38 -10.16
CA SER A 160 -2.81 8.33 -11.13
C SER A 160 -4.34 8.27 -11.24
N ARG A 161 -4.95 9.36 -11.69
CA ARG A 161 -6.38 9.43 -12.00
C ARG A 161 -6.77 8.48 -13.14
N LYS A 162 -5.85 8.23 -14.06
CA LYS A 162 -6.07 7.26 -15.13
C LYS A 162 -6.29 5.87 -14.56
N THR A 163 -5.42 5.41 -13.66
CA THR A 163 -5.58 4.11 -12.98
C THR A 163 -6.86 4.08 -12.14
N MET A 164 -7.16 5.16 -11.40
CA MET A 164 -8.41 5.27 -10.63
C MET A 164 -9.65 5.06 -11.53
N ALA A 165 -9.66 5.67 -12.72
CA ALA A 165 -10.79 5.58 -13.63
C ALA A 165 -11.08 4.14 -14.10
N GLU A 166 -10.06 3.29 -14.18
CA GLU A 166 -10.20 1.88 -14.57
C GLU A 166 -10.96 1.05 -13.51
N TYR A 167 -10.92 1.50 -12.25
CA TYR A 167 -11.54 0.82 -11.10
C TYR A 167 -12.76 1.55 -10.53
N LEU A 168 -13.20 2.63 -11.15
CA LEU A 168 -14.25 3.51 -10.60
C LEU A 168 -15.54 2.76 -10.22
N SER A 169 -15.95 1.78 -11.03
CA SER A 169 -17.15 0.96 -10.80
C SER A 169 -17.02 -0.01 -9.63
N ASP A 170 -15.80 -0.30 -9.20
CA ASP A 170 -15.53 -1.32 -8.18
C ASP A 170 -15.36 -0.72 -6.78
N ILE A 171 -15.17 0.61 -6.71
CA ILE A 171 -14.97 1.32 -5.44
C ILE A 171 -16.26 1.28 -4.60
N SER A 172 -16.12 0.85 -3.35
CA SER A 172 -17.24 0.74 -2.41
C SER A 172 -17.72 2.12 -1.96
N TRP A 173 -19.05 2.27 -1.79
CA TRP A 173 -19.62 3.42 -1.10
C TRP A 173 -19.14 3.52 0.35
N GLU A 174 -19.16 4.71 0.91
CA GLU A 174 -18.69 5.04 2.27
C GLU A 174 -17.19 4.77 2.46
N THR A 175 -16.42 4.98 1.41
CA THR A 175 -14.95 4.95 1.43
C THR A 175 -14.39 6.18 0.75
N ASP A 176 -13.13 6.49 1.00
CA ASP A 176 -12.41 7.59 0.39
C ASP A 176 -11.43 7.09 -0.68
N VAL A 177 -11.11 7.95 -1.64
CA VAL A 177 -10.09 7.69 -2.64
C VAL A 177 -9.08 8.83 -2.65
N TRP A 178 -7.81 8.45 -2.63
CA TRP A 178 -6.68 9.35 -2.78
C TRP A 178 -5.87 9.02 -4.03
N VAL A 179 -5.42 10.06 -4.74
CA VAL A 179 -4.60 9.90 -5.94
C VAL A 179 -3.29 10.67 -5.76
N ALA A 180 -2.16 9.97 -5.85
CA ALA A 180 -0.85 10.52 -5.57
C ALA A 180 -0.42 11.63 -6.55
N GLU A 181 -0.90 11.63 -7.79
CA GLU A 181 -0.62 12.72 -8.75
C GLU A 181 -1.34 14.03 -8.39
N ASP A 182 -2.37 13.96 -7.54
CA ASP A 182 -3.13 15.12 -7.04
C ASP A 182 -3.26 15.04 -5.50
N ALA A 183 -2.11 14.97 -4.84
CA ALA A 183 -1.95 14.58 -3.44
C ALA A 183 -2.69 15.46 -2.42
N THR A 184 -3.20 16.61 -2.85
CA THR A 184 -3.90 17.57 -1.98
C THR A 184 -5.40 17.34 -1.87
N HIS A 185 -5.95 16.39 -2.62
CA HIS A 185 -7.39 16.17 -2.75
C HIS A 185 -7.77 14.73 -2.39
N LEU A 186 -9.01 14.59 -1.92
CA LEU A 186 -9.70 13.31 -1.71
C LEU A 186 -10.99 13.28 -2.54
N VAL A 187 -11.38 12.09 -2.96
CA VAL A 187 -12.71 11.84 -3.52
C VAL A 187 -13.50 11.02 -2.51
N HIS A 188 -14.62 11.54 -2.06
CA HIS A 188 -15.51 10.86 -1.13
C HIS A 188 -16.60 10.10 -1.87
N PHE A 189 -16.65 8.77 -1.71
CA PHE A 189 -17.75 7.93 -2.17
C PHE A 189 -18.80 7.82 -1.07
N ASN A 190 -19.62 8.88 -0.93
CA ASN A 190 -20.56 9.01 0.16
C ASN A 190 -21.93 8.44 -0.24
N GLY A 191 -22.44 7.44 0.50
CA GLY A 191 -23.64 6.68 0.13
C GLY A 191 -24.96 7.39 0.41
N GLU A 192 -25.13 7.94 1.61
CA GLU A 192 -26.47 8.39 2.11
C GLU A 192 -26.61 9.91 2.25
N HIS A 193 -25.58 10.68 1.94
CA HIS A 193 -25.66 12.12 2.12
C HIS A 193 -26.32 12.83 0.94
N LEU A 194 -27.17 13.81 1.25
CA LEU A 194 -27.80 14.67 0.27
C LEU A 194 -26.76 15.57 -0.41
N LEU A 195 -27.13 16.04 -1.60
CA LEU A 195 -26.37 17.04 -2.32
C LEU A 195 -26.18 18.29 -1.44
N GLN A 196 -24.94 18.70 -1.22
CA GLN A 196 -24.59 19.86 -0.41
C GLN A 196 -23.74 20.84 -1.22
N ALA A 197 -23.89 22.14 -0.91
CA ALA A 197 -23.01 23.16 -1.46
C ALA A 197 -21.66 23.16 -0.73
N TYR A 198 -20.57 23.21 -1.49
CA TYR A 198 -19.24 23.40 -0.94
C TYR A 198 -19.01 24.90 -0.67
N CYS A 199 -19.03 25.28 0.60
CA CYS A 199 -18.80 26.65 0.99
C CYS A 199 -17.32 26.96 1.15
N LYS A 200 -16.85 28.04 0.53
CA LYS A 200 -15.47 28.50 0.69
C LYS A 200 -15.27 29.35 1.99
N ASN A 201 -16.36 29.78 2.64
CA ASN A 201 -16.35 30.55 3.89
C ASN A 201 -17.39 29.94 4.84
N GLU A 202 -16.95 29.55 6.04
CA GLU A 202 -17.78 28.96 7.09
C GLU A 202 -19.01 29.83 7.48
N ASN A 203 -18.89 31.14 7.37
CA ASN A 203 -19.94 32.10 7.75
C ASN A 203 -21.19 32.11 6.83
N ILE A 204 -21.19 31.40 5.70
CA ILE A 204 -22.28 31.38 4.72
C ILE A 204 -23.09 30.07 4.79
N CYS A 205 -22.56 29.03 5.39
CA CYS A 205 -23.17 27.69 5.44
C CYS A 205 -23.95 27.37 6.72
N GLU A 206 -23.85 28.16 7.78
CA GLU A 206 -24.58 27.95 9.04
C GLU A 206 -26.04 28.42 9.03
N SER A 207 -26.57 28.90 7.91
CA SER A 207 -27.92 29.45 7.81
C SER A 207 -28.92 28.59 7.01
N GLN A 208 -28.78 27.27 7.01
CA GLN A 208 -29.83 26.37 6.49
C GLN A 208 -30.05 25.17 7.39
#